data_ffd115c044d2e21fd1c44dde89c64c61
#
_entry.id   ffd115c044d2e21fd1c44dde89c64c61
#
_cell.length_a   1.000
_cell.length_b   1.000
_cell.length_c   1.000
_cell.angle_alpha   90.00
_cell.angle_beta   90.00
_cell.angle_gamma   90.00
#
_symmetry.space_group_name_H-M   'P 1'
#
loop_
_entity.id
_entity.type
_entity.pdbx_description
1 polymer ?
#
loop_
_entity_poly.entity_id
_entity_poly.type
_entity_poly.pdbx_seq_one_letter_code
_entity_poly.pdbx_strand_id
1 'polypeptide(L)'
;MKRILRFAWIAPVLAVVAYIAWVAFQIQRQSTRDETRAADVIVVLGAAEYRGKPSPVLKARLDHGLELYREKKAPWILTTGGAGGDVRFTEAQVGRNYLARQGVPAEEILVETESENTMQSTVAAARIMRRKGLQSCILVSDGYHIFRAKKMLEAEGLKVYGSPRPAAPLNDLRQSWLYLRQSVAYLLWTLGLDV
;
A
#
# COMPACT_ATOMS: atom_id res chain seq x y z
N MET A 1 40.51 20.08 20.59
CA MET A 1 40.00 18.78 20.14
C MET A 1 38.75 18.28 20.93
N LYS A 2 38.70 18.33 22.26
CA LYS A 2 37.54 17.81 23.05
C LYS A 2 36.18 18.52 22.81
N ARG A 3 36.12 19.75 22.33
CA ARG A 3 34.88 20.48 22.01
C ARG A 3 34.26 20.05 20.67
N ILE A 4 35.04 19.66 19.68
CA ILE A 4 34.56 19.22 18.36
C ILE A 4 33.87 17.85 18.47
N LEU A 5 34.38 16.93 19.30
CA LEU A 5 33.76 15.62 19.52
C LEU A 5 32.40 15.70 20.21
N ARG A 6 32.15 16.75 21.02
CA ARG A 6 30.88 16.91 21.74
C ARG A 6 29.66 17.15 20.83
N PHE A 7 29.88 17.65 19.61
CA PHE A 7 28.79 17.97 18.65
C PHE A 7 28.81 17.10 17.41
N ALA A 8 29.72 16.14 17.29
CA ALA A 8 29.83 15.26 16.12
C ALA A 8 28.59 14.38 15.88
N TRP A 9 27.81 14.09 16.92
CA TRP A 9 26.56 13.33 16.83
C TRP A 9 25.35 14.17 16.32
N ILE A 10 25.44 15.52 16.36
CA ILE A 10 24.35 16.39 15.92
C ILE A 10 24.14 16.28 14.41
N ALA A 11 25.24 16.27 13.64
CA ALA A 11 25.13 16.18 12.18
C ALA A 11 24.39 14.92 11.68
N PRO A 12 24.68 13.69 12.14
CA PRO A 12 23.93 12.52 11.73
C PRO A 12 22.47 12.57 12.19
N VAL A 13 22.16 13.09 13.37
CA VAL A 13 20.78 13.25 13.84
C VAL A 13 20.00 14.22 12.94
N LEU A 14 20.59 15.37 12.62
CA LEU A 14 19.99 16.34 11.69
C LEU A 14 19.78 15.74 10.30
N ALA A 15 20.71 14.92 9.81
CA ALA A 15 20.58 14.24 8.53
C ALA A 15 19.39 13.26 8.53
N VAL A 16 19.20 12.47 9.60
CA VAL A 16 18.05 11.56 9.75
C VAL A 16 16.73 12.34 9.81
N VAL A 17 16.68 13.43 10.59
CA VAL A 17 15.48 14.27 10.69
C VAL A 17 15.14 14.89 9.33
N ALA A 18 16.14 15.43 8.62
CA ALA A 18 15.96 16.01 7.29
C ALA A 18 15.47 14.93 6.28
N TYR A 19 16.02 13.72 6.35
CA TYR A 19 15.56 12.60 5.51
C TYR A 19 14.11 12.22 5.79
N ILE A 20 13.72 12.08 7.06
CA ILE A 20 12.33 11.77 7.45
C ILE A 20 11.39 12.88 6.97
N ALA A 21 11.75 14.15 7.12
CA ALA A 21 10.97 15.28 6.64
C ALA A 21 10.83 15.27 5.11
N TRP A 22 11.89 14.96 4.39
CA TRP A 22 11.86 14.81 2.93
C TRP A 22 10.94 13.66 2.49
N VAL A 23 11.01 12.49 3.16
CA VAL A 23 10.12 11.36 2.88
C VAL A 23 8.66 11.73 3.18
N ALA A 24 8.40 12.42 4.30
CA ALA A 24 7.05 12.89 4.64
C ALA A 24 6.47 13.82 3.56
N PHE A 25 7.29 14.72 3.02
CA PHE A 25 6.92 15.57 1.90
C PHE A 25 6.60 14.76 0.63
N GLN A 26 7.40 13.72 0.32
CA GLN A 26 7.14 12.83 -0.81
C GLN A 26 5.83 12.04 -0.63
N ILE A 27 5.54 11.57 0.59
CA ILE A 27 4.28 10.91 0.94
C ILE A 27 3.11 11.88 0.75
N GLN A 28 3.22 13.10 1.27
CA GLN A 28 2.20 14.13 1.10
C GLN A 28 1.91 14.40 -0.38
N ARG A 29 2.96 14.57 -1.18
CA ARG A 29 2.85 14.81 -2.63
C ARG A 29 2.18 13.63 -3.35
N GLN A 30 2.54 12.39 -2.98
CA GLN A 30 1.95 11.18 -3.59
C GLN A 30 0.53 10.93 -3.12
N SER A 31 0.16 11.36 -1.90
CA SER A 31 -1.12 11.04 -1.28
C SER A 31 -2.35 11.58 -2.02
N THR A 32 -2.17 12.63 -2.81
CA THR A 32 -3.23 13.28 -3.60
C THR A 32 -3.03 13.09 -5.11
N ARG A 33 -1.93 12.43 -5.50
CA ARG A 33 -1.61 12.24 -6.91
C ARG A 33 -2.19 10.92 -7.42
N ASP A 34 -3.18 11.01 -8.29
CA ASP A 34 -3.66 9.89 -9.07
C ASP A 34 -2.78 9.69 -10.33
N GLU A 35 -2.19 8.51 -10.46
CA GLU A 35 -1.34 8.12 -11.60
C GLU A 35 -2.04 7.07 -12.47
N THR A 36 -3.36 6.89 -12.31
CA THR A 36 -4.15 5.86 -12.99
C THR A 36 -3.97 5.90 -14.50
N ARG A 37 -3.63 4.76 -15.04
CA ARG A 37 -3.55 4.46 -16.49
C ARG A 37 -3.76 2.98 -16.74
N ALA A 38 -3.83 2.54 -17.99
CA ALA A 38 -3.93 1.11 -18.30
C ALA A 38 -2.73 0.35 -17.72
N ALA A 39 -3.00 -0.78 -17.08
CA ALA A 39 -2.03 -1.68 -16.46
C ALA A 39 -2.52 -3.13 -16.55
N ASP A 40 -1.69 -4.08 -16.12
CA ASP A 40 -2.02 -5.51 -16.21
C ASP A 40 -2.95 -5.95 -15.06
N VAL A 41 -2.88 -5.31 -13.88
CA VAL A 41 -3.66 -5.68 -12.69
C VAL A 41 -3.91 -4.47 -11.78
N ILE A 42 -5.05 -4.46 -11.08
CA ILE A 42 -5.33 -3.55 -9.97
C ILE A 42 -4.99 -4.27 -8.67
N VAL A 43 -4.01 -3.79 -7.94
CA VAL A 43 -3.61 -4.33 -6.62
C VAL A 43 -4.31 -3.54 -5.53
N VAL A 44 -5.22 -4.17 -4.80
CA VAL A 44 -5.94 -3.57 -3.68
C VAL A 44 -5.31 -4.07 -2.38
N LEU A 45 -4.66 -3.16 -1.64
CA LEU A 45 -4.05 -3.51 -0.36
C LEU A 45 -5.11 -3.74 0.72
N GLY A 46 -4.86 -4.75 1.54
CA GLY A 46 -5.66 -5.07 2.72
C GLY A 46 -5.70 -3.93 3.74
N ALA A 47 -6.69 -3.95 4.61
CA ALA A 47 -6.83 -2.97 5.70
C ALA A 47 -7.31 -3.63 7.00
N ALA A 48 -8.47 -4.15 7.06
CA ALA A 48 -9.01 -4.98 8.12
C ALA A 48 -10.29 -5.64 7.64
N GLU A 49 -10.63 -6.76 8.24
CA GLU A 49 -11.92 -7.41 8.08
C GLU A 49 -12.60 -7.58 9.44
N TYR A 50 -13.92 -7.68 9.47
CA TYR A 50 -14.70 -7.89 10.67
C TYR A 50 -15.70 -9.03 10.43
N ARG A 51 -15.39 -10.22 10.96
CA ARG A 51 -16.27 -11.40 10.87
C ARG A 51 -16.72 -11.71 9.43
N GLY A 52 -15.75 -11.71 8.49
CA GLY A 52 -15.99 -11.99 7.08
C GLY A 52 -16.61 -10.84 6.28
N LYS A 53 -16.61 -9.63 6.83
CA LYS A 53 -17.02 -8.40 6.13
C LYS A 53 -15.85 -7.42 6.04
N PRO A 54 -15.68 -6.69 4.93
CA PRO A 54 -14.62 -5.69 4.86
C PRO A 54 -14.90 -4.56 5.86
N SER A 55 -13.85 -4.08 6.55
CA SER A 55 -13.90 -2.83 7.31
C SER A 55 -14.30 -1.66 6.40
N PRO A 56 -14.77 -0.53 6.92
CA PRO A 56 -15.06 0.65 6.11
C PRO A 56 -13.88 1.10 5.23
N VAL A 57 -12.65 0.95 5.74
CA VAL A 57 -11.42 1.28 5.00
C VAL A 57 -11.19 0.30 3.86
N LEU A 58 -11.23 -1.00 4.15
CA LEU A 58 -11.08 -2.04 3.11
C LEU A 58 -12.17 -1.93 2.06
N LYS A 59 -13.43 -1.72 2.47
CA LYS A 59 -14.55 -1.53 1.55
C LYS A 59 -14.30 -0.37 0.60
N ALA A 60 -13.85 0.78 1.10
CA ALA A 60 -13.59 1.95 0.25
C ALA A 60 -12.44 1.72 -0.74
N ARG A 61 -11.41 0.93 -0.38
CA ARG A 61 -10.36 0.51 -1.32
C ARG A 61 -10.91 -0.42 -2.38
N LEU A 62 -11.75 -1.40 -1.98
CA LEU A 62 -12.38 -2.34 -2.90
C LEU A 62 -13.33 -1.64 -3.87
N ASP A 63 -14.13 -0.69 -3.39
CA ASP A 63 -15.02 0.12 -4.23
C ASP A 63 -14.24 0.89 -5.30
N HIS A 64 -13.13 1.54 -4.91
CA HIS A 64 -12.27 2.25 -5.84
C HIS A 64 -11.60 1.29 -6.85
N GLY A 65 -11.10 0.14 -6.38
CA GLY A 65 -10.55 -0.89 -7.28
C GLY A 65 -11.59 -1.43 -8.27
N LEU A 66 -12.84 -1.60 -7.82
CA LEU A 66 -13.96 -2.01 -8.65
C LEU A 66 -14.33 -0.96 -9.72
N GLU A 67 -14.29 0.33 -9.37
CA GLU A 67 -14.50 1.43 -10.31
C GLU A 67 -13.46 1.39 -11.42
N LEU A 68 -12.17 1.30 -11.08
CA LEU A 68 -11.08 1.18 -12.04
C LEU A 68 -11.21 -0.06 -12.93
N TYR A 69 -11.66 -1.17 -12.39
CA TYR A 69 -11.92 -2.39 -13.15
C TYR A 69 -13.07 -2.18 -14.15
N ARG A 70 -14.19 -1.58 -13.74
CA ARG A 70 -15.33 -1.25 -14.59
C ARG A 70 -14.95 -0.26 -15.71
N GLU A 71 -14.02 0.63 -15.44
CA GLU A 71 -13.41 1.53 -16.43
C GLU A 71 -12.41 0.82 -17.35
N LYS A 72 -12.22 -0.48 -17.19
CA LYS A 72 -11.29 -1.31 -17.99
C LYS A 72 -9.83 -0.84 -17.90
N LYS A 73 -9.42 -0.31 -16.75
CA LYS A 73 -8.04 0.11 -16.52
C LYS A 73 -7.09 -1.08 -16.40
N ALA A 74 -7.59 -2.24 -15.95
CA ALA A 74 -6.88 -3.52 -15.95
C ALA A 74 -7.86 -4.69 -16.01
N PRO A 75 -7.46 -5.85 -16.60
CA PRO A 75 -8.32 -7.04 -16.70
C PRO A 75 -8.36 -7.88 -15.42
N TRP A 76 -7.45 -7.64 -14.46
CA TRP A 76 -7.33 -8.40 -13.22
C TRP A 76 -7.42 -7.50 -11.99
N ILE A 77 -7.97 -8.04 -10.90
CA ILE A 77 -7.86 -7.44 -9.57
C ILE A 77 -7.12 -8.43 -8.66
N LEU A 78 -6.12 -7.95 -7.94
CA LEU A 78 -5.42 -8.70 -6.90
C LEU A 78 -5.75 -8.09 -5.53
N THR A 79 -6.41 -8.86 -4.67
CA THR A 79 -6.65 -8.50 -3.28
C THR A 79 -5.56 -9.09 -2.40
N THR A 80 -5.03 -8.31 -1.44
CA THR A 80 -3.96 -8.74 -0.53
C THR A 80 -4.38 -8.61 0.92
N GLY A 81 -3.73 -9.37 1.78
CA GLY A 81 -3.86 -9.32 3.24
C GLY A 81 -4.24 -10.65 3.85
N GLY A 82 -3.47 -11.06 4.85
CA GLY A 82 -3.63 -12.30 5.59
C GLY A 82 -4.76 -12.26 6.63
N ALA A 83 -4.69 -13.17 7.57
CA ALA A 83 -5.61 -13.22 8.70
C ALA A 83 -5.29 -12.09 9.68
N GLY A 84 -6.27 -11.23 9.93
CA GLY A 84 -6.20 -10.24 10.97
C GLY A 84 -6.51 -10.81 12.36
N GLY A 85 -7.49 -10.25 13.06
CA GLY A 85 -7.91 -10.74 14.37
C GLY A 85 -8.73 -12.04 14.38
N ASP A 86 -9.28 -12.48 13.25
CA ASP A 86 -10.04 -13.72 13.11
C ASP A 86 -9.36 -14.66 12.11
N VAL A 87 -8.80 -15.76 12.62
CA VAL A 87 -8.04 -16.75 11.83
C VAL A 87 -8.88 -17.41 10.72
N ARG A 88 -10.21 -17.33 10.78
CA ARG A 88 -11.13 -17.92 9.80
C ARG A 88 -11.26 -17.11 8.52
N PHE A 89 -10.88 -15.85 8.56
CA PHE A 89 -11.04 -14.93 7.44
C PHE A 89 -9.72 -14.20 7.17
N THR A 90 -9.35 -14.10 5.90
CA THR A 90 -8.28 -13.20 5.47
C THR A 90 -8.88 -11.97 4.80
N GLU A 91 -8.20 -10.84 4.94
CA GLU A 91 -8.63 -9.60 4.30
C GLU A 91 -8.78 -9.77 2.79
N ALA A 92 -7.85 -10.51 2.18
CA ALA A 92 -7.84 -10.80 0.76
C ALA A 92 -9.05 -11.66 0.31
N GLN A 93 -9.39 -12.72 1.06
CA GLN A 93 -10.58 -13.54 0.76
C GLN A 93 -11.88 -12.76 0.92
N VAL A 94 -11.96 -11.94 1.97
CA VAL A 94 -13.11 -11.04 2.18
C VAL A 94 -13.24 -10.05 1.03
N GLY A 95 -12.11 -9.51 0.56
CA GLY A 95 -12.06 -8.65 -0.62
C GLY A 95 -12.53 -9.35 -1.89
N ARG A 96 -12.01 -10.56 -2.15
CA ARG A 96 -12.46 -11.39 -3.28
C ARG A 96 -13.97 -11.64 -3.25
N ASN A 97 -14.49 -12.06 -2.10
CA ASN A 97 -15.92 -12.35 -1.93
C ASN A 97 -16.78 -11.09 -2.12
N TYR A 98 -16.27 -9.94 -1.70
CA TYR A 98 -16.93 -8.66 -1.93
C TYR A 98 -16.99 -8.34 -3.43
N LEU A 99 -15.88 -8.39 -4.16
CA LEU A 99 -15.78 -8.09 -5.58
C LEU A 99 -16.63 -9.06 -6.43
N ALA A 100 -16.60 -10.35 -6.12
CA ALA A 100 -17.42 -11.35 -6.81
C ALA A 100 -18.92 -11.07 -6.67
N ARG A 101 -19.38 -10.65 -5.48
CA ARG A 101 -20.77 -10.20 -5.27
C ARG A 101 -21.13 -8.93 -6.04
N GLN A 102 -20.14 -8.13 -6.43
CA GLN A 102 -20.31 -6.94 -7.26
C GLN A 102 -20.22 -7.24 -8.77
N GLY A 103 -20.13 -8.52 -9.15
CA GLY A 103 -20.15 -8.98 -10.53
C GLY A 103 -18.80 -9.12 -11.21
N VAL A 104 -17.67 -9.04 -10.46
CA VAL A 104 -16.36 -9.36 -11.01
C VAL A 104 -16.23 -10.88 -11.14
N PRO A 105 -15.90 -11.44 -12.33
CA PRO A 105 -15.69 -12.88 -12.51
C PRO A 105 -14.63 -13.42 -11.55
N ALA A 106 -14.90 -14.58 -10.94
CA ALA A 106 -14.01 -15.13 -9.91
C ALA A 106 -12.62 -15.48 -10.46
N GLU A 107 -12.53 -15.83 -11.73
CA GLU A 107 -11.29 -16.10 -12.47
C GLU A 107 -10.43 -14.87 -12.71
N GLU A 108 -11.01 -13.67 -12.66
CA GLU A 108 -10.33 -12.39 -12.82
C GLU A 108 -9.87 -11.77 -11.48
N ILE A 109 -10.16 -12.45 -10.36
CA ILE A 109 -9.74 -12.02 -9.02
C ILE A 109 -8.61 -12.91 -8.51
N LEU A 110 -7.43 -12.34 -8.37
CA LEU A 110 -6.27 -12.93 -7.72
C LEU A 110 -6.30 -12.64 -6.22
N VAL A 111 -5.75 -13.54 -5.43
CA VAL A 111 -5.82 -13.44 -3.96
C VAL A 111 -4.46 -13.75 -3.35
N GLU A 112 -4.01 -12.90 -2.42
CA GLU A 112 -2.83 -13.10 -1.60
C GLU A 112 -3.25 -13.11 -0.13
N THR A 113 -3.06 -14.23 0.58
CA THR A 113 -3.63 -14.50 1.90
C THR A 113 -2.62 -14.76 3.00
N GLU A 114 -1.32 -14.75 2.70
CA GLU A 114 -0.29 -15.21 3.64
C GLU A 114 0.40 -14.07 4.39
N SER A 115 0.25 -12.83 3.92
CA SER A 115 1.00 -11.69 4.45
C SER A 115 0.41 -11.15 5.76
N GLU A 116 1.30 -10.83 6.70
CA GLU A 116 0.97 -10.22 7.99
C GLU A 116 1.26 -8.70 8.02
N ASN A 117 2.05 -8.21 7.08
CA ASN A 117 2.43 -6.81 6.99
C ASN A 117 2.57 -6.34 5.53
N THR A 118 2.78 -5.04 5.33
CA THR A 118 2.84 -4.43 3.99
C THR A 118 4.01 -4.96 3.16
N MET A 119 5.17 -5.21 3.76
CA MET A 119 6.34 -5.69 3.04
C MET A 119 6.05 -7.09 2.48
N GLN A 120 5.55 -8.00 3.31
CA GLN A 120 5.16 -9.34 2.89
C GLN A 120 4.09 -9.30 1.80
N SER A 121 3.05 -8.44 1.96
CA SER A 121 1.99 -8.26 0.96
C SER A 121 2.53 -7.83 -0.40
N THR A 122 3.46 -6.89 -0.42
CA THR A 122 4.02 -6.37 -1.69
C THR A 122 4.91 -7.41 -2.38
N VAL A 123 5.75 -8.13 -1.62
CA VAL A 123 6.58 -9.23 -2.14
C VAL A 123 5.71 -10.38 -2.67
N ALA A 124 4.68 -10.78 -1.92
CA ALA A 124 3.77 -11.85 -2.32
C ALA A 124 2.93 -11.45 -3.55
N ALA A 125 2.42 -10.22 -3.60
CA ALA A 125 1.73 -9.68 -4.77
C ALA A 125 2.64 -9.68 -6.00
N ALA A 126 3.88 -9.23 -5.88
CA ALA A 126 4.84 -9.24 -6.97
C ALA A 126 5.15 -10.67 -7.46
N ARG A 127 5.23 -11.64 -6.55
CA ARG A 127 5.40 -13.06 -6.90
C ARG A 127 4.20 -13.60 -7.69
N ILE A 128 2.97 -13.29 -7.27
CA ILE A 128 1.74 -13.68 -7.98
C ILE A 128 1.73 -13.05 -9.37
N MET A 129 2.03 -11.77 -9.48
CA MET A 129 2.10 -11.06 -10.75
C MET A 129 3.12 -11.68 -11.70
N ARG A 130 4.34 -11.94 -11.24
CA ARG A 130 5.39 -12.59 -12.04
C ARG A 130 4.97 -13.97 -12.57
N ARG A 131 4.32 -14.79 -11.73
CA ARG A 131 3.82 -16.13 -12.15
C ARG A 131 2.77 -16.04 -13.26
N LYS A 132 2.04 -14.93 -13.34
CA LYS A 132 1.04 -14.67 -14.39
C LYS A 132 1.58 -13.85 -15.56
N GLY A 133 2.87 -13.49 -15.57
CA GLY A 133 3.47 -12.65 -16.60
C GLY A 133 3.05 -11.18 -16.56
N LEU A 134 2.47 -10.70 -15.43
CA LEU A 134 2.02 -9.33 -15.26
C LEU A 134 3.20 -8.45 -14.80
N GLN A 135 3.40 -7.30 -15.43
CA GLN A 135 4.56 -6.42 -15.22
C GLN A 135 4.19 -5.04 -14.67
N SER A 136 2.92 -4.66 -14.77
CA SER A 136 2.44 -3.35 -14.36
C SER A 136 1.19 -3.46 -13.49
N CYS A 137 1.07 -2.56 -12.50
CA CYS A 137 -0.13 -2.51 -11.67
C CYS A 137 -0.58 -1.10 -11.33
N ILE A 138 -1.89 -0.97 -11.09
CA ILE A 138 -2.48 0.17 -10.39
C ILE A 138 -2.58 -0.22 -8.92
N LEU A 139 -1.90 0.52 -8.05
CA LEU A 139 -1.89 0.28 -6.61
C LEU A 139 -2.95 1.11 -5.93
N VAL A 140 -3.95 0.45 -5.35
CA VAL A 140 -5.06 1.07 -4.61
C VAL A 140 -4.84 0.94 -3.11
N SER A 141 -4.81 2.08 -2.42
CA SER A 141 -4.70 2.16 -0.96
C SER A 141 -5.13 3.55 -0.46
N ASP A 142 -4.97 3.81 0.85
CA ASP A 142 -5.10 5.17 1.38
C ASP A 142 -3.93 6.05 0.92
N GLY A 143 -4.17 7.33 0.66
CA GLY A 143 -3.19 8.25 0.12
C GLY A 143 -1.86 8.26 0.89
N TYR A 144 -1.92 8.31 2.24
CA TYR A 144 -0.72 8.28 3.08
C TYR A 144 0.10 6.99 2.96
N HIS A 145 -0.49 5.90 2.46
CA HIS A 145 0.14 4.58 2.37
C HIS A 145 0.72 4.28 0.98
N ILE A 146 0.21 4.96 -0.07
CA ILE A 146 0.59 4.70 -1.47
C ILE A 146 2.11 4.79 -1.69
N PHE A 147 2.76 5.86 -1.21
CA PHE A 147 4.18 6.08 -1.47
C PHE A 147 5.04 4.87 -1.06
N ARG A 148 4.90 4.40 0.18
CA ARG A 148 5.71 3.29 0.71
C ARG A 148 5.43 1.99 -0.03
N ALA A 149 4.18 1.62 -0.18
CA ALA A 149 3.81 0.38 -0.85
C ALA A 149 4.21 0.39 -2.35
N LYS A 150 4.09 1.54 -3.02
CA LYS A 150 4.57 1.72 -4.39
C LYS A 150 6.08 1.48 -4.48
N LYS A 151 6.88 2.09 -3.59
CA LYS A 151 8.33 1.89 -3.58
C LYS A 151 8.74 0.44 -3.32
N MET A 152 8.01 -0.27 -2.47
CA MET A 152 8.22 -1.70 -2.22
C MET A 152 7.94 -2.54 -3.47
N LEU A 153 6.83 -2.31 -4.17
CA LEU A 153 6.50 -3.01 -5.42
C LEU A 153 7.47 -2.63 -6.58
N GLU A 154 7.90 -1.37 -6.66
CA GLU A 154 8.91 -0.93 -7.63
C GLU A 154 10.26 -1.62 -7.38
N ALA A 155 10.65 -1.85 -6.13
CA ALA A 155 11.86 -2.60 -5.77
C ALA A 155 11.78 -4.08 -6.20
N GLU A 156 10.58 -4.64 -6.34
CA GLU A 156 10.33 -5.96 -6.92
C GLU A 156 10.38 -5.97 -8.48
N GLY A 157 10.71 -4.85 -9.12
CA GLY A 157 10.85 -4.73 -10.58
C GLY A 157 9.55 -4.46 -11.33
N LEU A 158 8.47 -4.08 -10.63
CA LEU A 158 7.18 -3.81 -11.26
C LEU A 158 7.03 -2.34 -11.64
N LYS A 159 6.24 -2.07 -12.68
CA LYS A 159 5.77 -0.71 -13.01
C LYS A 159 4.50 -0.42 -12.20
N VAL A 160 4.57 0.56 -11.29
CA VAL A 160 3.49 0.82 -10.32
C VAL A 160 2.90 2.22 -10.49
N TYR A 161 1.59 2.28 -10.63
CA TYR A 161 0.81 3.52 -10.74
C TYR A 161 -0.04 3.66 -9.49
N GLY A 162 0.26 4.65 -8.65
CA GLY A 162 -0.49 4.91 -7.43
C GLY A 162 -1.85 5.51 -7.73
N SER A 163 -2.91 4.92 -7.17
CA SER A 163 -4.28 5.43 -7.23
C SER A 163 -4.85 5.46 -5.80
N PRO A 164 -4.69 6.60 -5.10
CA PRO A 164 -5.24 6.75 -3.75
C PRO A 164 -6.76 6.74 -3.79
N ARG A 165 -7.39 5.89 -2.96
CA ARG A 165 -8.84 5.91 -2.85
C ARG A 165 -9.34 7.29 -2.42
N PRO A 166 -10.50 7.75 -2.91
CA PRO A 166 -11.14 8.96 -2.39
C PRO A 166 -11.39 8.83 -0.88
N ALA A 167 -11.00 9.84 -0.12
CA ALA A 167 -11.20 9.85 1.33
C ALA A 167 -11.57 11.27 1.78
N ALA A 168 -12.38 11.38 2.84
CA ALA A 168 -12.61 12.64 3.50
C ALA A 168 -11.28 13.19 4.05
N PRO A 169 -11.06 14.51 4.00
CA PRO A 169 -9.89 15.12 4.61
C PRO A 169 -9.79 14.76 6.10
N LEU A 170 -8.59 14.38 6.52
CA LEU A 170 -8.27 14.23 7.93
C LEU A 170 -7.93 15.60 8.51
N ASN A 171 -8.04 15.75 9.84
CA ASN A 171 -7.48 16.93 10.47
C ASN A 171 -5.94 16.92 10.34
N ASP A 172 -5.33 18.12 10.33
CA ASP A 172 -3.90 18.30 10.02
C ASP A 172 -2.98 17.51 10.96
N LEU A 173 -3.31 17.40 12.24
CA LEU A 173 -2.51 16.65 13.22
C LEU A 173 -2.52 15.15 12.92
N ARG A 174 -3.69 14.57 12.64
CA ARG A 174 -3.82 13.14 12.32
C ARG A 174 -3.12 12.82 11.00
N GLN A 175 -3.26 13.69 10.02
CA GLN A 175 -2.61 13.54 8.71
C GLN A 175 -1.09 13.59 8.84
N SER A 176 -0.56 14.58 9.56
CA SER A 176 0.88 14.74 9.82
C SER A 176 1.45 13.54 10.57
N TRP A 177 0.72 13.01 11.57
CA TRP A 177 1.11 11.79 12.27
C TRP A 177 1.20 10.57 11.34
N LEU A 178 0.23 10.39 10.44
CA LEU A 178 0.26 9.30 9.47
C LEU A 178 1.45 9.42 8.50
N TYR A 179 1.76 10.63 8.04
CA TYR A 179 2.93 10.86 7.18
C TYR A 179 4.23 10.55 7.91
N LEU A 180 4.38 11.01 9.16
CA LEU A 180 5.55 10.72 9.99
C LEU A 180 5.71 9.21 10.21
N ARG A 181 4.64 8.52 10.61
CA ARG A 181 4.64 7.06 10.80
C ARG A 181 5.07 6.32 9.54
N GLN A 182 4.53 6.70 8.37
CA GLN A 182 4.92 6.06 7.10
C GLN A 182 6.36 6.41 6.69
N SER A 183 6.86 7.60 7.02
CA SER A 183 8.24 7.99 6.75
C SER A 183 9.23 7.18 7.57
N VAL A 184 8.93 6.96 8.85
CA VAL A 184 9.75 6.10 9.73
C VAL A 184 9.71 4.66 9.23
N ALA A 185 8.53 4.13 8.92
CA ALA A 185 8.40 2.77 8.37
C ALA A 185 9.15 2.61 7.03
N TYR A 186 9.13 3.64 6.18
CA TYR A 186 9.90 3.63 4.92
C TYR A 186 11.42 3.63 5.19
N LEU A 187 11.90 4.44 6.14
CA LEU A 187 13.31 4.45 6.55
C LEU A 187 13.74 3.06 7.07
N LEU A 188 12.95 2.46 7.96
CA LEU A 188 13.25 1.12 8.50
C LEU A 188 13.33 0.07 7.38
N TRP A 189 12.38 0.09 6.45
CA TRP A 189 12.40 -0.78 5.28
C TRP A 189 13.66 -0.58 4.42
N THR A 190 14.09 0.67 4.17
CA THR A 190 15.31 0.95 3.38
C THR A 190 16.59 0.46 4.08
N LEU A 191 16.54 0.28 5.40
CA LEU A 191 17.61 -0.32 6.21
C LEU A 191 17.52 -1.85 6.27
N GLY A 192 16.57 -2.47 5.57
CA GLY A 192 16.37 -3.92 5.54
C GLY A 192 15.64 -4.49 6.76
N LEU A 193 14.96 -3.65 7.53
CA LEU A 193 14.17 -4.07 8.68
C LEU A 193 12.73 -4.41 8.25
N ASP A 194 12.18 -5.47 8.84
CA ASP A 194 10.80 -5.90 8.60
C ASP A 194 9.81 -4.95 9.32
N VAL A 195 8.84 -4.34 8.59
CA VAL A 195 7.93 -3.30 9.07
C VAL A 195 6.54 -3.39 8.44
#